data_92076d55c4b570c74e21d6a937009e7a
#
_entry.id   92076d55c4b570c74e21d6a937009e7a
#
_cell.length_a   1.000
_cell.length_b   1.000
_cell.length_c   1.000
_cell.angle_alpha   90.00
_cell.angle_beta   90.00
_cell.angle_gamma   90.00
#
_symmetry.space_group_name_H-M   'P 1'
#
loop_
_entity.id
_entity.type
_entity.pdbx_description
1 polymer ?
#
loop_
_entity_poly.entity_id
_entity_poly.type
_entity_poly.pdbx_seq_one_letter_code
_entity_poly.pdbx_strand_id
1 'polypeptide(L)'
;MKPQSFVVTPGDYDPALNVLGTKVIVLASNAATQAYEITLQQGDEGTGPPPHSHNWDESFYVLKGKIEFTCAGQTVMCMPGTLVHVPAGTVHGFRYGAGGGEMLELTGQGGHATQLFTAVSQKIPPGPPDIPKVIEVLKRNGVTVAT
;
A
#
# COMPACT_ATOMS: atom_id res chain seq x y z
N MET A 1 -9.98 -18.07 17.09
CA MET A 1 -8.72 -18.84 17.27
C MET A 1 -7.62 -17.88 17.70
N LYS A 2 -6.78 -18.26 18.62
CA LYS A 2 -5.70 -17.40 19.10
C LYS A 2 -4.62 -17.26 18.01
N PRO A 3 -4.10 -16.05 17.75
CA PRO A 3 -3.02 -15.86 16.77
C PRO A 3 -1.79 -16.69 17.15
N GLN A 4 -1.10 -17.20 16.15
CA GLN A 4 0.13 -17.98 16.31
C GLN A 4 1.32 -17.16 15.83
N SER A 5 2.49 -17.38 16.42
CA SER A 5 3.72 -16.84 15.89
C SER A 5 4.05 -17.49 14.55
N PHE A 6 4.66 -16.72 13.66
CA PHE A 6 5.11 -17.22 12.36
C PHE A 6 6.36 -16.49 11.90
N VAL A 7 7.07 -17.10 10.97
CA VAL A 7 8.24 -16.52 10.31
C VAL A 7 8.00 -16.61 8.81
N VAL A 8 8.21 -15.50 8.10
CA VAL A 8 8.09 -15.44 6.64
C VAL A 8 9.45 -15.05 6.07
N THR A 9 10.09 -15.99 5.40
CA THR A 9 11.34 -15.72 4.68
C THR A 9 11.05 -15.40 3.22
N PRO A 10 11.99 -14.80 2.46
CA PRO A 10 11.76 -14.54 1.04
C PRO A 10 11.32 -15.76 0.22
N GLY A 11 11.76 -16.97 0.63
CA GLY A 11 11.33 -18.21 -0.03
C GLY A 11 9.87 -18.58 0.24
N ASP A 12 9.25 -17.98 1.24
CA ASP A 12 7.86 -18.24 1.62
C ASP A 12 6.88 -17.21 1.07
N TYR A 13 7.37 -16.20 0.35
CA TYR A 13 6.51 -15.13 -0.15
C TYR A 13 5.42 -15.67 -1.09
N ASP A 14 4.18 -15.26 -0.84
CA ASP A 14 3.11 -15.47 -1.79
C ASP A 14 3.37 -14.66 -3.08
N PRO A 15 2.77 -15.05 -4.21
CA PRO A 15 2.86 -14.25 -5.42
C PRO A 15 2.45 -12.80 -5.18
N ALA A 16 3.21 -11.87 -5.76
CA ALA A 16 2.92 -10.46 -5.61
C ALA A 16 1.57 -10.09 -6.22
N LEU A 17 0.81 -9.26 -5.51
CA LEU A 17 -0.39 -8.63 -6.03
C LEU A 17 0.01 -7.43 -6.89
N ASN A 18 -0.71 -7.18 -7.97
CA ASN A 18 -0.54 -5.98 -8.77
C ASN A 18 -1.58 -4.94 -8.36
N VAL A 19 -1.10 -3.85 -7.75
CA VAL A 19 -1.96 -2.78 -7.25
C VAL A 19 -1.61 -1.50 -8.00
N LEU A 20 -2.29 -1.29 -9.13
CA LEU A 20 -2.09 -0.12 -10.02
C LEU A 20 -0.61 0.07 -10.41
N GLY A 21 0.07 -1.03 -10.74
CA GLY A 21 1.48 -1.02 -11.13
C GLY A 21 2.47 -1.24 -10.00
N THR A 22 2.04 -1.11 -8.75
CA THR A 22 2.87 -1.46 -7.59
C THR A 22 2.75 -2.95 -7.29
N LYS A 23 3.87 -3.61 -7.07
CA LYS A 23 3.91 -5.01 -6.62
C LYS A 23 3.79 -5.04 -5.11
N VAL A 24 2.81 -5.76 -4.60
CA VAL A 24 2.53 -5.85 -3.17
C VAL A 24 2.63 -7.30 -2.72
N ILE A 25 3.55 -7.57 -1.79
CA ILE A 25 3.69 -8.88 -1.15
C ILE A 25 3.17 -8.76 0.27
N VAL A 26 2.15 -9.55 0.61
CA VAL A 26 1.61 -9.57 1.96
C VAL A 26 2.53 -10.40 2.84
N LEU A 27 3.18 -9.75 3.81
CA LEU A 27 4.04 -10.43 4.78
C LEU A 27 3.27 -10.87 6.02
N ALA A 28 2.36 -10.03 6.49
CA ALA A 28 1.49 -10.34 7.61
C ALA A 28 0.10 -9.76 7.34
N SER A 29 -0.90 -10.62 7.22
CA SER A 29 -2.28 -10.20 7.03
C SER A 29 -2.97 -9.97 8.38
N ASN A 30 -4.03 -9.18 8.38
CA ASN A 30 -4.88 -8.99 9.57
C ASN A 30 -5.49 -10.32 10.02
N ALA A 31 -5.86 -11.20 9.09
CA ALA A 31 -6.38 -12.53 9.42
C ALA A 31 -5.37 -13.35 10.22
N ALA A 32 -4.07 -13.23 9.92
CA ALA A 32 -3.03 -13.96 10.62
C ALA A 32 -2.64 -13.33 11.97
N THR A 33 -2.51 -12.00 12.02
CA THR A 33 -2.05 -11.29 13.22
C THR A 33 -3.18 -10.96 14.19
N GLN A 34 -4.38 -10.73 13.66
CA GLN A 34 -5.53 -10.16 14.37
C GLN A 34 -5.24 -8.81 15.02
N ALA A 35 -4.28 -8.07 14.45
CA ALA A 35 -3.84 -6.79 14.99
C ALA A 35 -3.51 -5.79 13.89
N TYR A 36 -2.53 -6.09 13.07
CA TYR A 36 -2.01 -5.18 12.03
C TYR A 36 -1.66 -5.97 10.78
N GLU A 37 -1.35 -5.25 9.71
CA GLU A 37 -0.88 -5.83 8.45
C GLU A 37 0.46 -5.24 8.08
N ILE A 38 1.30 -6.05 7.43
CA ILE A 38 2.59 -5.61 6.89
C ILE A 38 2.69 -6.11 5.46
N THR A 39 2.96 -5.20 4.54
CA THR A 39 3.22 -5.52 3.13
C THR A 39 4.58 -4.99 2.71
N LEU A 40 5.21 -5.70 1.78
CA LEU A 40 6.41 -5.25 1.07
C LEU A 40 5.96 -4.75 -0.29
N GLN A 41 6.23 -3.49 -0.59
CA GLN A 41 5.81 -2.85 -1.82
C GLN A 41 7.01 -2.44 -2.66
N GLN A 42 6.91 -2.71 -3.96
CA GLN A 42 7.95 -2.37 -4.94
C GLN A 42 7.28 -1.71 -6.15
N GLY A 43 7.87 -0.65 -6.65
CA GLY A 43 7.36 0.05 -7.81
C GLY A 43 8.44 0.59 -8.72
N ASP A 44 8.09 0.67 -10.01
CA ASP A 44 8.92 1.35 -10.99
C ASP A 44 8.71 2.85 -10.91
N GLU A 45 9.65 3.60 -11.48
CA GLU A 45 9.55 5.07 -11.55
C GLU A 45 8.18 5.52 -12.06
N GLY A 46 7.59 6.46 -11.37
CA GLY A 46 6.33 7.10 -11.72
C GLY A 46 5.08 6.33 -11.28
N THR A 47 5.18 5.12 -10.74
CA THR A 47 4.02 4.40 -10.23
C THR A 47 3.66 4.85 -8.82
N GLY A 48 2.40 4.69 -8.47
CA GLY A 48 1.86 5.06 -7.18
C GLY A 48 0.36 5.35 -7.28
N PRO A 49 -0.36 5.28 -6.16
CA PRO A 49 -1.79 5.55 -6.15
C PRO A 49 -2.08 7.05 -6.30
N PRO A 50 -3.26 7.41 -6.81
CA PRO A 50 -3.71 8.80 -6.74
C PRO A 50 -3.92 9.22 -5.29
N PRO A 51 -3.97 10.53 -4.99
CA PRO A 51 -4.32 11.01 -3.66
C PRO A 51 -5.65 10.40 -3.19
N HIS A 52 -5.64 9.86 -1.99
CA HIS A 52 -6.78 9.14 -1.43
C HIS A 52 -6.77 9.19 0.10
N SER A 53 -7.84 8.75 0.71
CA SER A 53 -7.96 8.61 2.16
C SER A 53 -8.71 7.34 2.52
N HIS A 54 -8.50 6.88 3.74
CA HIS A 54 -9.21 5.73 4.30
C HIS A 54 -9.28 5.85 5.82
N ASN A 55 -10.12 5.03 6.44
CA ASN A 55 -10.41 5.13 7.87
C ASN A 55 -9.55 4.17 8.72
N TRP A 56 -8.27 4.09 8.40
CA TRP A 56 -7.28 3.38 9.22
C TRP A 56 -5.93 4.08 9.15
N ASP A 57 -5.15 3.90 10.22
CA ASP A 57 -3.79 4.42 10.29
C ASP A 57 -2.85 3.56 9.44
N GLU A 58 -1.87 4.18 8.83
CA GLU A 58 -0.80 3.46 8.17
C GLU A 58 0.55 4.17 8.29
N SER A 59 1.60 3.40 8.18
CA SER A 59 2.96 3.91 8.12
C SER A 59 3.72 3.24 6.99
N PHE A 60 4.66 3.98 6.43
CA PHE A 60 5.55 3.49 5.39
C PHE A 60 6.99 3.67 5.83
N TYR A 61 7.82 2.68 5.58
CA TYR A 61 9.25 2.75 5.84
C TYR A 61 10.03 2.46 4.56
N VAL A 62 10.76 3.46 4.06
CA VAL A 62 11.48 3.37 2.79
C VAL A 62 12.72 2.50 2.96
N LEU A 63 12.84 1.44 2.14
CA LEU A 63 13.96 0.50 2.15
C LEU A 63 14.97 0.79 1.06
N LYS A 64 14.50 1.11 -0.16
CA LYS A 64 15.34 1.34 -1.33
C LYS A 64 14.76 2.43 -2.21
N GLY A 65 15.64 3.13 -2.93
CA GLY A 65 15.24 4.13 -3.90
C GLY A 65 14.75 5.42 -3.27
N LYS A 66 13.97 6.17 -4.05
CA LYS A 66 13.38 7.44 -3.63
C LYS A 66 11.89 7.36 -3.83
N ILE A 67 11.11 7.78 -2.86
CA ILE A 67 9.66 7.75 -2.94
C ILE A 67 9.14 9.14 -2.55
N GLU A 68 8.42 9.76 -3.46
CA GLU A 68 7.78 11.04 -3.20
C GLU A 68 6.46 10.79 -2.50
N PHE A 69 6.31 11.29 -1.28
CA PHE A 69 5.06 11.22 -0.53
C PHE A 69 4.39 12.59 -0.50
N THR A 70 3.09 12.60 -0.76
CA THR A 70 2.23 13.75 -0.50
C THR A 70 1.27 13.38 0.61
N CYS A 71 1.29 14.16 1.68
CA CYS A 71 0.49 13.90 2.88
C CYS A 71 -0.01 15.23 3.43
N ALA A 72 -1.32 15.36 3.59
CA ALA A 72 -1.96 16.58 4.08
C ALA A 72 -1.52 17.84 3.29
N GLY A 73 -1.37 17.72 1.99
CA GLY A 73 -0.99 18.82 1.10
C GLY A 73 0.51 19.14 1.04
N GLN A 74 1.33 18.41 1.78
CA GLN A 74 2.79 18.57 1.74
C GLN A 74 3.44 17.42 1.00
N THR A 75 4.43 17.75 0.17
CA THR A 75 5.16 16.75 -0.63
C THR A 75 6.61 16.71 -0.17
N VAL A 76 7.10 15.49 0.13
CA VAL A 76 8.46 15.24 0.60
C VAL A 76 9.06 14.08 -0.19
N MET A 77 10.29 14.26 -0.69
CA MET A 77 11.07 13.16 -1.26
C MET A 77 11.69 12.35 -0.13
N CYS A 78 11.29 11.09 -0.02
CA CYS A 78 11.71 10.20 1.05
C CYS A 78 12.79 9.24 0.59
N MET A 79 13.94 9.28 1.27
CA MET A 79 15.10 8.44 1.04
C MET A 79 15.04 7.16 1.91
N PRO A 80 15.86 6.13 1.64
CA PRO A 80 15.93 4.95 2.51
C PRO A 80 16.15 5.32 3.99
N GLY A 81 15.41 4.66 4.87
CA GLY A 81 15.43 4.96 6.31
C GLY A 81 14.38 5.97 6.76
N THR A 82 13.60 6.52 5.84
CA THR A 82 12.53 7.48 6.17
C THR A 82 11.25 6.76 6.57
N LEU A 83 10.65 7.19 7.67
CA LEU A 83 9.32 6.77 8.11
C LEU A 83 8.30 7.85 7.75
N VAL A 84 7.20 7.46 7.14
CA VAL A 84 6.02 8.32 6.92
C VAL A 84 4.86 7.72 7.69
N HIS A 85 4.25 8.48 8.59
CA HIS A 85 3.04 8.07 9.30
C HIS A 85 1.83 8.86 8.79
N VAL A 86 0.77 8.13 8.46
CA VAL A 86 -0.47 8.69 7.92
C VAL A 86 -1.63 8.30 8.84
N PRO A 87 -2.14 9.24 9.65
CA PRO A 87 -3.34 8.97 10.46
C PRO A 87 -4.58 8.73 9.59
N ALA A 88 -5.52 7.96 10.13
CA ALA A 88 -6.82 7.74 9.49
C ALA A 88 -7.46 9.06 9.04
N GLY A 89 -8.06 9.06 7.86
CA GLY A 89 -8.74 10.21 7.28
C GLY A 89 -7.84 11.22 6.59
N THR A 90 -6.53 11.06 6.64
CA THR A 90 -5.58 11.99 5.99
C THR A 90 -5.48 11.68 4.49
N VAL A 91 -5.64 12.71 3.66
CA VAL A 91 -5.42 12.57 2.21
C VAL A 91 -3.93 12.42 1.94
N HIS A 92 -3.56 11.36 1.25
CA HIS A 92 -2.17 11.05 0.96
C HIS A 92 -2.03 10.27 -0.34
N GLY A 93 -0.82 10.24 -0.85
CA GLY A 93 -0.43 9.47 -2.01
C GLY A 93 1.08 9.38 -2.09
N PHE A 94 1.58 8.56 -2.98
CA PHE A 94 3.01 8.47 -3.20
C PHE A 94 3.31 8.16 -4.67
N ARG A 95 4.55 8.41 -5.05
CA ARG A 95 5.05 8.11 -6.39
C ARG A 95 6.51 7.68 -6.28
N TYR A 96 6.83 6.55 -6.85
CA TYR A 96 8.22 6.10 -6.90
C TYR A 96 9.04 7.02 -7.80
N GLY A 97 10.20 7.45 -7.30
CA GLY A 97 11.10 8.34 -8.01
C GLY A 97 11.99 7.60 -9.00
N ALA A 98 13.02 8.30 -9.49
CA ALA A 98 13.95 7.77 -10.47
C ALA A 98 14.57 6.45 -10.02
N GLY A 99 14.51 5.44 -10.89
CA GLY A 99 15.02 4.10 -10.61
C GLY A 99 14.09 3.20 -9.80
N GLY A 100 12.90 3.70 -9.43
CA GLY A 100 11.95 2.93 -8.62
C GLY A 100 12.32 2.88 -7.15
N GLY A 101 11.66 2.01 -6.40
CA GLY A 101 11.90 1.90 -4.97
C GLY A 101 11.19 0.71 -4.30
N GLU A 102 11.46 0.59 -3.01
CA GLU A 102 10.90 -0.46 -2.17
C GLU A 102 10.62 0.07 -0.78
N MET A 103 9.51 -0.31 -0.20
CA MET A 103 9.12 0.10 1.15
C MET A 103 8.29 -0.97 1.84
N LEU A 104 8.29 -0.93 3.17
CA LEU A 104 7.29 -1.62 3.98
C LEU A 104 6.10 -0.69 4.20
N GLU A 105 4.91 -1.27 4.17
CA GLU A 105 3.68 -0.61 4.61
C GLU A 105 3.14 -1.35 5.81
N LEU A 106 2.78 -0.62 6.86
CA LEU A 106 2.15 -1.14 8.06
C LEU A 106 0.78 -0.48 8.21
N THR A 107 -0.26 -1.28 8.35
CA THR A 107 -1.61 -0.76 8.61
C THR A 107 -2.05 -1.14 10.01
N GLY A 108 -2.71 -0.20 10.67
CA GLY A 108 -3.18 -0.39 12.03
C GLY A 108 -4.40 -1.29 12.15
N GLN A 109 -4.80 -1.52 13.36
CA GLN A 109 -5.99 -2.30 13.67
C GLN A 109 -7.22 -1.66 13.01
N GLY A 110 -8.09 -2.49 12.43
CA GLY A 110 -9.26 -2.03 11.68
C GLY A 110 -9.00 -1.75 10.22
N GLY A 111 -7.74 -1.86 9.75
CA GLY A 111 -7.41 -1.73 8.35
C GLY A 111 -7.86 -2.93 7.52
N HIS A 112 -8.05 -2.68 6.22
CA HIS A 112 -8.46 -3.69 5.25
C HIS A 112 -7.50 -3.75 4.06
N ALA A 113 -6.21 -3.48 4.29
CA ALA A 113 -5.23 -3.33 3.21
C ALA A 113 -5.08 -4.60 2.37
N THR A 114 -4.94 -5.77 3.00
CA THR A 114 -4.82 -7.03 2.26
C THR A 114 -6.06 -7.29 1.40
N GLN A 115 -7.23 -7.07 1.95
CA GLN A 115 -8.50 -7.24 1.22
C GLN A 115 -8.60 -6.26 0.06
N LEU A 116 -8.24 -5.01 0.29
CA LEU A 116 -8.20 -3.97 -0.74
C LEU A 116 -7.24 -4.34 -1.89
N PHE A 117 -6.01 -4.70 -1.56
CA PHE A 117 -4.99 -5.01 -2.57
C PHE A 117 -5.37 -6.26 -3.38
N THR A 118 -5.93 -7.27 -2.72
CA THR A 118 -6.43 -8.47 -3.39
C THR A 118 -7.54 -8.12 -4.38
N ALA A 119 -8.50 -7.29 -3.97
CA ALA A 119 -9.59 -6.87 -4.83
C ALA A 119 -9.09 -6.07 -6.05
N VAL A 120 -8.16 -5.15 -5.84
CA VAL A 120 -7.57 -4.37 -6.96
C VAL A 120 -6.83 -5.30 -7.91
N SER A 121 -5.99 -6.20 -7.38
CA SER A 121 -5.22 -7.13 -8.19
C SER A 121 -6.10 -8.05 -9.05
N GLN A 122 -7.23 -8.49 -8.50
CA GLN A 122 -8.16 -9.39 -9.19
C GLN A 122 -9.04 -8.66 -10.21
N LYS A 123 -9.45 -7.43 -9.94
CA LYS A 123 -10.48 -6.72 -10.71
C LYS A 123 -9.93 -5.71 -11.70
N ILE A 124 -8.72 -5.21 -11.48
CA ILE A 124 -8.07 -4.22 -12.35
C ILE A 124 -6.93 -4.90 -13.10
N PRO A 125 -7.08 -5.18 -14.41
CA PRO A 125 -6.02 -5.79 -15.19
C PRO A 125 -4.81 -4.86 -15.34
N PRO A 126 -3.60 -5.42 -15.59
CA PRO A 126 -2.43 -4.62 -15.91
C PRO A 126 -2.64 -3.75 -17.15
N GLY A 127 -1.93 -2.65 -17.21
CA GLY A 127 -1.99 -1.70 -18.32
C GLY A 127 -2.77 -0.44 -17.99
N PRO A 128 -3.14 0.38 -19.00
CA PRO A 128 -3.89 1.60 -18.76
C PRO A 128 -5.20 1.30 -18.04
N PRO A 129 -5.44 1.89 -16.84
CA PRO A 129 -6.60 1.54 -16.05
C PRO A 129 -7.88 2.22 -16.53
N ASP A 130 -8.99 1.51 -16.38
CA ASP A 130 -10.33 2.10 -16.45
C ASP A 130 -10.55 2.88 -15.15
N ILE A 131 -10.43 4.20 -15.19
CA ILE A 131 -10.46 5.05 -14.01
C ILE A 131 -11.77 4.93 -13.23
N PRO A 132 -12.97 4.98 -13.84
CA PRO A 132 -14.21 4.77 -13.10
C PRO A 132 -14.25 3.45 -12.36
N LYS A 133 -13.75 2.37 -12.96
CA LYS A 133 -13.70 1.05 -12.35
C LYS A 133 -12.73 1.02 -11.17
N VAL A 134 -11.57 1.66 -11.29
CA VAL A 134 -10.59 1.78 -10.20
C VAL A 134 -11.23 2.49 -9.01
N ILE A 135 -11.88 3.62 -9.23
CA ILE A 135 -12.55 4.39 -8.17
C ILE A 135 -13.62 3.54 -7.48
N GLU A 136 -14.39 2.78 -8.25
CA GLU A 136 -15.44 1.91 -7.70
C GLU A 136 -14.84 0.80 -6.80
N VAL A 137 -13.80 0.12 -7.26
CA VAL A 137 -13.14 -0.93 -6.48
C VAL A 137 -12.55 -0.37 -5.21
N LEU A 138 -11.86 0.77 -5.27
CA LEU A 138 -11.31 1.43 -4.10
C LEU A 138 -12.42 1.81 -3.11
N LYS A 139 -13.48 2.42 -3.58
CA LYS A 139 -14.61 2.84 -2.73
C LYS A 139 -15.27 1.66 -2.02
N ARG A 140 -15.45 0.55 -2.72
CA ARG A 140 -16.02 -0.68 -2.13
C ARG A 140 -15.13 -1.28 -1.04
N ASN A 141 -13.85 -0.94 -1.03
CA ASN A 141 -12.87 -1.41 -0.06
C ASN A 141 -12.42 -0.33 0.92
N GLY A 142 -13.22 0.70 1.11
CA GLY A 142 -13.01 1.71 2.16
C GLY A 142 -12.07 2.84 1.80
N VAL A 143 -11.72 3.00 0.51
CA VAL A 143 -10.81 4.06 0.05
C VAL A 143 -11.56 5.09 -0.79
N THR A 144 -11.41 6.35 -0.42
CA THR A 144 -11.97 7.49 -1.14
C THR A 144 -10.86 8.19 -1.92
N VAL A 145 -11.02 8.28 -3.24
CA VAL A 145 -10.09 9.03 -4.08
C VAL A 145 -10.38 10.52 -3.92
N ALA A 146 -9.34 11.31 -3.68
CA ALA A 146 -9.47 12.76 -3.55
C ALA A 146 -9.75 13.40 -4.92
N THR A 147 -10.63 14.40 -4.95
CA THR A 147 -10.99 15.14 -6.16
C THR A 147 -10.29 16.50 -6.19
#